data_117b857015457d2e4c3ae0ac465b4e5e
#
_entry.id   117b857015457d2e4c3ae0ac465b4e5e
#
_cell.length_a   1.000
_cell.length_b   1.000
_cell.length_c   1.000
_cell.angle_alpha   90.00
_cell.angle_beta   90.00
_cell.angle_gamma   90.00
#
_symmetry.space_group_name_H-M   'P 1'
#
loop_
_entity.id
_entity.type
_entity.pdbx_description
1 polymer ?
#
loop_
_entity_poly.entity_id
_entity_poly.type
_entity_poly.pdbx_seq_one_letter_code
_entity_poly.pdbx_strand_id
1 'polypeptide(L)' 'MWLLLIIVLSSEPPYNHRGSVQNFYISESECRTELSKATQALYLKGTQVSGSCEFREYLTPKRTF' A
#
# COMPACT_ATOMS: atom_id res chain seq x y z
N MET A 1 -6.19 1.17 -14.09
CA MET A 1 -5.85 0.25 -13.01
C MET A 1 -5.57 1.00 -11.75
N TRP A 2 -5.77 0.35 -10.63
CA TRP A 2 -5.59 0.98 -9.34
C TRP A 2 -4.38 0.41 -8.64
N LEU A 3 -3.54 1.29 -8.16
CA LEU A 3 -2.33 0.90 -7.44
C LEU A 3 -2.61 0.96 -5.95
N LEU A 4 -2.43 -0.17 -5.30
CA LEU A 4 -2.48 -0.23 -3.84
C LEU A 4 -1.06 -0.13 -3.33
N LEU A 5 -0.82 0.89 -2.52
CA LEU A 5 0.49 1.11 -1.94
C LEU A 5 0.37 1.15 -0.44
N ILE A 6 1.12 0.29 0.22
CA ILE A 6 1.15 0.23 1.67
C ILE A 6 2.58 0.40 2.12
N ILE A 7 2.79 1.35 3.01
CA ILE A 7 4.11 1.62 3.56
C ILE A 7 4.10 1.19 5.02
N VAL A 8 5.05 0.33 5.36
CA VAL A 8 5.15 -0.20 6.71
C VAL A 8 6.23 0.57 7.46
N LEU A 9 5.88 1.05 8.64
CA LEU A 9 6.78 1.82 9.47
C LEU A 9 7.08 1.03 10.74
N SER A 10 8.16 1.40 11.40
CA SER A 10 8.48 0.75 12.67
C SER A 10 7.41 1.12 13.69
N SER A 11 7.17 0.24 14.64
CA SER A 11 6.13 0.46 15.63
C SER A 11 6.57 1.38 16.76
N GLU A 12 7.83 1.76 16.78
CA GLU A 12 8.36 2.64 17.82
C GLU A 12 9.08 3.82 17.19
N PRO A 13 9.09 4.97 17.88
CA PRO A 13 9.86 6.11 17.36
C PRO A 13 11.34 5.80 17.35
N PRO A 14 12.06 6.31 16.38
CA PRO A 14 11.53 7.00 15.21
C PRO A 14 10.82 6.02 14.28
N TYR A 15 9.75 6.50 13.65
CA TYR A 15 8.95 5.65 12.77
C TYR A 15 9.62 5.57 11.42
N ASN A 16 10.54 4.66 11.32
CA ASN A 16 11.31 4.50 10.11
C ASN A 16 10.60 3.60 9.12
N HIS A 17 10.81 3.87 7.85
CA HIS A 17 10.26 3.06 6.78
C HIS A 17 10.90 1.68 6.83
N ARG A 18 10.07 0.66 6.96
CA ARG A 18 10.55 -0.72 7.04
C ARG A 18 10.33 -1.50 5.77
N GLY A 19 9.36 -1.09 4.98
CA GLY A 19 9.10 -1.78 3.75
C GLY A 19 7.85 -1.25 3.11
N SER A 20 7.54 -1.76 1.93
CA SER A 20 6.34 -1.36 1.23
C SER A 20 5.79 -2.54 0.44
N VAL A 21 4.49 -2.48 0.19
CA VAL A 21 3.78 -3.48 -0.60
C VAL A 21 3.05 -2.75 -1.69
N GLN A 22 3.14 -3.26 -2.91
CA GLN A 22 2.46 -2.69 -4.05
C GLN A 22 1.71 -3.78 -4.79
N ASN A 23 0.47 -3.50 -5.13
CA ASN A 23 -0.35 -4.40 -5.92
C ASN A 23 -1.23 -3.60 -6.84
N PHE A 24 -1.65 -4.23 -7.92
CA PHE A 24 -2.51 -3.57 -8.90
C PHE A 24 -3.86 -4.28 -8.96
N TYR A 25 -4.90 -3.51 -9.06
CA TYR A 25 -6.27 -4.03 -9.14
C TYR A 25 -7.02 -3.34 -10.27
N ILE A 26 -8.01 -4.03 -10.79
CA ILE A 26 -8.77 -3.51 -11.91
C ILE A 26 -9.74 -2.43 -11.45
N SER A 27 -10.35 -2.60 -10.29
CA SER A 27 -11.36 -1.67 -9.81
C SER A 27 -10.92 -1.00 -8.52
N GLU A 28 -11.43 0.21 -8.31
CA GLU A 28 -11.16 0.94 -7.09
C GLU A 28 -11.73 0.22 -5.88
N SER A 29 -12.90 -0.36 -6.05
CA SER A 29 -13.56 -1.08 -4.97
C SER A 29 -12.66 -2.22 -4.46
N GLU A 30 -12.07 -2.95 -5.39
CA GLU A 30 -11.20 -4.05 -5.06
C GLU A 30 -9.95 -3.54 -4.34
N CYS A 31 -9.38 -2.45 -4.83
CA CYS A 31 -8.20 -1.87 -4.22
C CYS A 31 -8.48 -1.42 -2.79
N ARG A 32 -9.60 -0.76 -2.59
CA ARG A 32 -9.95 -0.27 -1.25
C ARG A 32 -10.25 -1.41 -0.29
N THR A 33 -10.88 -2.46 -0.78
CA THR A 33 -11.16 -3.62 0.06
C THR A 33 -9.87 -4.27 0.52
N GLU A 34 -8.92 -4.45 -0.38
CA GLU A 34 -7.66 -5.05 -0.02
C GLU A 34 -6.83 -4.14 0.88
N LEU A 35 -6.93 -2.83 0.65
CA LEU A 35 -6.25 -1.87 1.51
C LEU A 35 -6.77 -1.99 2.94
N SER A 36 -8.08 -2.06 3.08
CA SER A 36 -8.69 -2.16 4.40
C SER A 36 -8.25 -3.44 5.10
N LYS A 37 -8.29 -4.56 4.40
CA LYS A 37 -7.89 -5.84 4.98
C LYS A 37 -6.43 -5.82 5.41
N ALA A 38 -5.56 -5.33 4.54
CA ALA A 38 -4.13 -5.36 4.82
C ALA A 38 -3.77 -4.45 5.97
N THR A 39 -4.31 -3.23 5.98
CA THR A 39 -3.97 -2.29 7.03
C THR A 39 -4.53 -2.75 8.36
N GLN A 40 -5.72 -3.35 8.37
CA GLN A 40 -6.30 -3.84 9.60
C GLN A 40 -5.47 -4.98 10.18
N ALA A 41 -5.03 -5.90 9.33
CA ALA A 41 -4.23 -7.02 9.79
C ALA A 41 -2.91 -6.55 10.39
N LEU A 42 -2.26 -5.60 9.74
CA LEU A 42 -0.99 -5.09 10.23
C LEU A 42 -1.18 -4.25 11.48
N TYR A 43 -2.27 -3.51 11.54
CA TYR A 43 -2.57 -2.68 12.69
C TYR A 43 -2.76 -3.51 13.95
N LEU A 44 -3.41 -4.67 13.80
CA LEU A 44 -3.65 -5.57 14.93
C LEU A 44 -2.35 -6.14 15.48
N LYS A 45 -1.30 -6.13 14.68
CA LYS A 45 0.01 -6.58 15.14
C LYS A 45 0.80 -5.46 15.76
N GLY A 46 0.22 -4.28 15.88
CA GLY A 46 0.91 -3.14 16.46
C GLY A 46 1.85 -2.44 15.51
N THR A 47 1.73 -2.74 14.23
CA THR A 47 2.60 -2.14 13.23
C THR A 47 1.96 -0.88 12.67
N GLN A 48 2.74 0.17 12.54
CA GLN A 48 2.27 1.41 11.93
C GLN A 48 2.32 1.26 10.42
N VAL A 49 1.21 1.57 9.77
CA VAL A 49 1.14 1.46 8.33
C VAL A 49 0.46 2.68 7.74
N SER A 50 0.84 2.98 6.52
CA SER A 50 0.21 4.04 5.74
C SER A 50 -0.11 3.43 4.38
N GLY A 51 -1.34 3.62 3.93
CA GLY A 51 -1.74 3.01 2.67
C GLY A 51 -2.62 3.92 1.86
N SER A 52 -2.63 3.69 0.57
CA SER A 52 -3.45 4.47 -0.34
C SER A 52 -3.74 3.67 -1.60
N CYS A 53 -4.82 4.09 -2.28
CA CYS A 53 -5.18 3.57 -3.59
C CYS A 53 -5.10 4.73 -4.56
N GLU A 54 -4.33 4.56 -5.62
CA GLU A 54 -4.15 5.60 -6.63
C GLU A 54 -4.47 5.03 -7.99
N PHE A 55 -5.09 5.83 -8.82
CA PHE A 55 -5.37 5.42 -10.18
C PHE A 55 -4.13 5.57 -11.04
N ARG A 56 -3.79 4.52 -11.75
CA ARG A 56 -2.66 4.52 -12.67
C ARG A 56 -3.15 4.10 -14.05
N GLU A 57 -2.79 4.90 -15.02
CA GLU A 57 -3.18 4.64 -16.39
C GLU A 57 -2.40 3.48 -16.96
N TYR A 58 -1.15 3.36 -16.56
CA TYR A 58 -0.28 2.33 -17.09
C TYR A 58 0.25 1.46 -15.96
N LEU A 59 0.36 0.18 -16.28
CA LEU A 59 0.93 -0.76 -15.33
C LEU A 59 2.41 -0.97 -15.55
N THR A 60 2.86 -0.72 -16.75
CA THR A 60 4.27 -0.92 -17.04
C THR A 60 5.10 0.05 -16.22
N PRO A 61 6.22 -0.40 -15.70
CA PRO A 61 7.08 0.49 -14.94
C PRO A 61 7.52 1.66 -15.80
N LYS A 62 7.60 2.79 -15.17
CA LYS A 62 8.07 3.94 -15.87
C LYS A 62 9.54 3.73 -16.19
N ARG A 63 9.82 3.68 -17.43
CA ARG A 63 11.18 3.49 -17.87
C ARG A 63 11.74 4.81 -18.31
N THR A 64 12.84 5.14 -17.77
CA THR A 64 13.51 6.36 -18.13
C THR A 64 14.80 6.01 -18.81
N PHE A 65 14.95 6.47 -19.95
CA PHE A 65 16.11 6.06 -20.73
C PHE A 65 16.97 7.22 -21.05
#